data_7d07e2839f7ebe781e9bd0b7056b9983
#
_entry.id   7d07e2839f7ebe781e9bd0b7056b9983
#
_cell.length_a   1.000
_cell.length_b   1.000
_cell.length_c   1.000
_cell.angle_alpha   90.00
_cell.angle_beta   90.00
_cell.angle_gamma   90.00
#
_symmetry.space_group_name_H-M   'P 1'
#
loop_
_entity.id
_entity.type
_entity.pdbx_description
1 polymer ?
#
loop_
_entity_poly.entity_id
_entity_poly.type
_entity_poly.pdbx_seq_one_letter_code
_entity_poly.pdbx_strand_id
1 'polypeptide(L)' 'MAEQVNAGYAIVSNIVVGNCEFVLGHNPKAVQPFVTWEYSPRSGFFWGHYFFDENDAVADLLERARRELDLVRRAEWSSK' A
#
# COMPACT_ATOMS: atom_id res chain seq x y z
N MET A 1 20.36 -1.11 7.45
CA MET A 1 19.35 -1.86 6.72
C MET A 1 19.17 -1.28 5.33
N ALA A 2 19.06 -2.15 4.35
CA ALA A 2 18.82 -1.68 3.00
C ALA A 2 17.40 -1.12 2.87
N GLU A 3 17.29 0.02 2.25
CA GLU A 3 16.02 0.64 1.94
C GLU A 3 15.37 -0.15 0.81
N GLN A 4 14.08 -0.47 0.95
CA GLN A 4 13.36 -1.17 -0.10
C GLN A 4 12.93 -0.17 -1.17
N VAL A 5 13.21 -0.51 -2.43
CA VAL A 5 12.90 0.35 -3.58
C VAL A 5 12.18 -0.49 -4.63
N ASN A 6 11.15 0.08 -5.24
CA ASN A 6 10.46 -0.54 -6.36
C ASN A 6 10.17 0.52 -7.42
N ALA A 7 10.54 0.24 -8.67
CA ALA A 7 10.30 1.12 -9.82
C ALA A 7 10.83 2.54 -9.59
N GLY A 8 11.92 2.68 -8.82
CA GLY A 8 12.50 3.97 -8.49
C GLY A 8 11.89 4.67 -7.29
N TYR A 9 10.87 4.09 -6.68
CA TYR A 9 10.23 4.65 -5.47
C TYR A 9 10.75 3.95 -4.23
N ALA A 10 11.20 4.74 -3.26
CA ALA A 10 11.57 4.21 -1.94
C ALA A 10 10.30 3.92 -1.14
N ILE A 11 10.24 2.75 -0.51
CA ILE A 11 9.10 2.40 0.32
C ILE A 11 9.27 3.09 1.67
N VAL A 12 8.36 3.99 2.00
CA VAL A 12 8.47 4.85 3.18
C VAL A 12 7.47 4.52 4.27
N SER A 13 6.40 3.79 3.96
CA SER A 13 5.40 3.37 4.94
C SER A 13 4.75 2.08 4.50
N ASN A 14 4.23 1.34 5.47
CA ASN A 14 3.45 0.15 5.16
C ASN A 14 2.40 -0.08 6.23
N ILE A 15 1.31 -0.78 5.84
CA ILE A 15 0.26 -1.23 6.76
C ILE A 15 -0.04 -2.67 6.41
N VAL A 16 -0.02 -3.54 7.41
CA VAL A 16 -0.36 -4.96 7.25
C VAL A 16 -1.73 -5.20 7.86
N VAL A 17 -2.64 -5.77 7.08
CA VAL A 17 -3.98 -6.14 7.53
C VAL A 17 -4.23 -7.57 7.09
N GLY A 18 -4.37 -8.49 8.05
CA GLY A 18 -4.55 -9.91 7.74
C GLY A 18 -3.36 -10.42 6.93
N ASN A 19 -3.63 -10.96 5.74
CA ASN A 19 -2.60 -11.48 4.84
C ASN A 19 -2.18 -10.46 3.77
N CYS A 20 -2.67 -9.23 3.86
CA CYS A 20 -2.40 -8.20 2.88
C CYS A 20 -1.46 -7.14 3.44
N GLU A 21 -0.57 -6.66 2.60
CA GLU A 21 0.31 -5.55 2.95
C GLU A 21 0.13 -4.45 1.92
N PHE A 22 -0.01 -3.21 2.42
CA PHE A 22 -0.14 -2.03 1.57
C PHE A 22 1.02 -1.11 1.86
N VAL A 23 1.62 -0.54 0.82
CA VAL A 23 2.83 0.26 0.96
C VAL A 23 2.67 1.61 0.28
N LEU A 24 3.42 2.59 0.80
CA LEU A 24 3.53 3.92 0.21
C LEU A 24 4.96 4.09 -0.28
N GLY A 25 5.12 4.46 -1.54
CA GLY A 25 6.40 4.74 -2.15
C GLY A 25 6.56 6.22 -2.45
N HIS A 26 7.80 6.70 -2.43
CA HIS A 26 8.15 8.09 -2.71
C HIS A 26 9.33 8.16 -3.67
N ASN A 27 9.17 8.95 -4.75
CA ASN A 27 10.24 9.27 -5.68
C ASN A 27 10.12 10.75 -6.06
N PRO A 28 10.95 11.63 -5.47
CA PRO A 28 10.84 13.07 -5.72
C PRO A 28 11.14 13.47 -7.17
N LYS A 29 11.75 12.58 -7.95
CA LYS A 29 12.08 12.85 -9.36
C LYS A 29 10.98 12.43 -10.32
N ALA A 30 9.98 11.70 -9.85
CA ALA A 30 8.88 11.23 -10.70
C ALA A 30 7.87 12.35 -10.89
N VAL A 31 7.13 12.30 -12.01
CA VAL A 31 6.04 13.25 -12.27
C VAL A 31 4.98 13.17 -11.19
N GLN A 32 4.62 11.93 -10.81
CA GLN A 32 3.75 11.68 -9.67
C GLN A 32 4.63 11.06 -8.58
N PRO A 33 5.10 11.86 -7.60
CA PRO A 33 6.13 11.40 -6.68
C PRO A 33 5.68 10.41 -5.62
N PHE A 34 4.39 10.15 -5.51
CA PHE A 34 3.86 9.22 -4.51
C PHE A 34 3.06 8.12 -5.17
N VAL A 35 3.17 6.91 -4.61
CA VAL A 35 2.45 5.74 -5.11
C VAL A 35 2.06 4.88 -3.94
N THR A 36 0.89 4.24 -4.05
CA THR A 36 0.53 3.16 -3.13
C THR A 36 0.44 1.87 -3.94
N TRP A 37 0.91 0.78 -3.36
CA TRP A 37 0.79 -0.56 -3.93
C TRP A 37 0.26 -1.52 -2.89
N GLU A 38 -0.34 -2.60 -3.35
CA GLU A 38 -0.44 -3.80 -2.54
C GLU A 38 0.81 -4.64 -2.80
N TYR A 39 1.29 -5.31 -1.77
CA TYR A 39 2.50 -6.13 -1.86
C TYR A 39 2.24 -7.53 -1.33
N SER A 40 2.79 -8.52 -2.03
CA SER A 40 2.89 -9.87 -1.48
C SER A 40 4.24 -10.45 -1.88
N PRO A 41 4.82 -11.35 -1.04
CA PRO A 41 6.09 -12.00 -1.39
C PRO A 41 6.02 -12.77 -2.69
N ARG A 42 4.84 -13.29 -3.05
CA ARG A 42 4.65 -14.08 -4.27
C ARG A 42 4.55 -13.22 -5.50
N SER A 43 3.80 -12.12 -5.42
CA SER A 43 3.46 -11.31 -6.58
C SER A 43 4.25 -10.00 -6.67
N GLY A 44 4.97 -9.62 -5.61
CA GLY A 44 5.65 -8.34 -5.55
C GLY A 44 4.66 -7.20 -5.35
N PHE A 45 4.95 -6.07 -5.98
CA PHE A 45 4.13 -4.87 -5.87
C PHE A 45 3.13 -4.83 -7.03
N PHE A 46 1.87 -4.59 -6.72
CA PHE A 46 0.83 -4.58 -7.75
C PHE A 46 -0.29 -3.61 -7.39
N TRP A 47 -1.14 -3.30 -8.38
CA TRP A 47 -2.29 -2.39 -8.27
C TRP A 47 -1.88 -1.01 -7.79
N GLY A 48 -0.92 -0.39 -8.50
CA GLY A 48 -0.39 0.93 -8.14
C GLY A 48 -1.38 2.06 -8.40
N HIS A 49 -1.50 2.95 -7.40
CA HIS A 49 -2.20 4.23 -7.55
C HIS A 49 -1.18 5.33 -7.35
N TYR A 50 -1.10 6.26 -8.32
CA TYR A 50 -0.07 7.30 -8.33
C TYR A 50 -0.67 8.65 -8.01
N PHE A 51 0.06 9.46 -7.25
CA PHE A 51 -0.43 10.73 -6.72
C PHE A 51 0.62 11.82 -6.82
N PHE A 52 0.16 13.06 -7.03
CA PHE A 52 1.01 14.24 -6.96
C PHE A 52 1.25 14.68 -5.52
N ASP A 53 0.27 14.48 -4.65
CA ASP A 53 0.25 14.97 -3.28
C ASP A 53 0.36 13.83 -2.28
N GLU A 54 1.22 14.03 -1.27
CA GLU A 54 1.45 13.02 -0.24
C GLU A 54 0.18 12.71 0.55
N ASN A 55 -0.61 13.73 0.88
CA ASN A 55 -1.81 13.52 1.68
C ASN A 55 -2.83 12.65 0.94
N ASP A 56 -2.94 12.83 -0.38
CA ASP A 56 -3.81 11.99 -1.19
C ASP A 56 -3.34 10.54 -1.19
N ALA A 57 -2.03 10.34 -1.28
CA ALA A 57 -1.45 8.99 -1.24
C ALA A 57 -1.66 8.33 0.12
N VAL A 58 -1.47 9.08 1.20
CA VAL A 58 -1.71 8.56 2.56
C VAL A 58 -3.18 8.19 2.73
N ALA A 59 -4.08 9.04 2.25
CA ALA A 59 -5.52 8.75 2.31
C ALA A 59 -5.86 7.47 1.57
N ASP A 60 -5.26 7.25 0.40
CA ASP A 60 -5.46 6.03 -0.38
C ASP A 60 -4.92 4.80 0.34
N LEU A 61 -3.74 4.92 0.96
CA LEU A 61 -3.14 3.84 1.73
C LEU A 61 -4.07 3.41 2.86
N LEU A 62 -4.59 4.38 3.60
CA LEU A 62 -5.51 4.11 4.72
C LEU A 62 -6.81 3.50 4.22
N GLU A 63 -7.33 3.98 3.10
CA GLU A 63 -8.57 3.45 2.53
C GLU A 63 -8.40 2.00 2.07
N ARG A 64 -7.27 1.67 1.45
CA ARG A 64 -6.97 0.28 1.06
C ARG A 64 -6.94 -0.63 2.27
N ALA A 65 -6.24 -0.19 3.33
CA ALA A 65 -6.14 -0.95 4.56
C ALA A 65 -7.51 -1.12 5.22
N ARG A 66 -8.32 -0.07 5.21
CA ARG A 66 -9.67 -0.08 5.76
C ARG A 66 -10.56 -1.09 5.06
N ARG A 67 -10.51 -1.12 3.73
CA ARG A 67 -11.29 -2.09 2.95
C ARG A 67 -10.91 -3.52 3.28
N GLU A 68 -9.62 -3.78 3.39
CA GLU A 68 -9.16 -5.12 3.74
C GLU A 68 -9.57 -5.50 5.15
N LEU A 69 -9.47 -4.57 6.09
CA LEU A 69 -9.91 -4.81 7.46
C LEU A 69 -11.39 -5.17 7.51
N ASP A 70 -12.22 -4.46 6.75
CA ASP A 70 -13.65 -4.74 6.68
C ASP A 70 -13.91 -6.15 6.14
N LEU A 71 -13.15 -6.58 5.12
CA LEU A 71 -13.27 -7.93 4.57
C LEU A 71 -12.84 -9.00 5.57
N VAL A 72 -11.74 -8.79 6.28
CA VAL A 72 -11.25 -9.71 7.30
C VAL A 72 -12.28 -9.86 8.42
N ARG A 73 -12.81 -8.75 8.91
CA ARG A 73 -13.80 -8.75 9.97
C ARG A 73 -15.10 -9.43 9.55
N ARG A 74 -15.51 -9.21 8.29
CA ARG A 74 -16.70 -9.85 7.75
C ARG A 74 -16.52 -11.36 7.62
N ALA A 75 -15.33 -11.80 7.19
CA ALA A 75 -15.02 -13.22 7.07
C ALA A 75 -15.02 -13.91 8.44
N GLU A 76 -14.42 -13.28 9.46
CA GLU A 76 -14.44 -13.80 10.82
C GLU A 76 -15.86 -13.91 11.35
N TRP A 77 -16.68 -12.90 11.10
CA TRP A 77 -18.06 -12.90 11.55
C TRP A 77 -18.86 -14.01 10.88
N SER A 78 -18.63 -14.25 9.59
CA SER A 78 -19.36 -15.26 8.81
C SER A 78 -18.98 -16.68 9.16
N SER A 79 -17.79 -16.89 9.73
CA SER A 79 -17.31 -18.24 10.04
C SER A 79 -17.77 -18.75 11.40
N LYS A 80 -18.55 -18.00 12.12
CA LYS A 80 -19.09 -18.41 13.42
C LYS A 80 -20.39 -19.18 13.31
#